data_23d852b9ea7ee59812294e8eb9c474b8
#
_entry.id   23d852b9ea7ee59812294e8eb9c474b8
#
_cell.length_a   1.000
_cell.length_b   1.000
_cell.length_c   1.000
_cell.angle_alpha   90.00
_cell.angle_beta   90.00
_cell.angle_gamma   90.00
#
_symmetry.space_group_name_H-M   'P 1'
#
loop_
_entity.id
_entity.type
_entity.pdbx_description
1 polymer ?
#
loop_
_entity_poly.entity_id
_entity_poly.type
_entity_poly.pdbx_seq_one_letter_code
_entity_poly.pdbx_strand_id
1 'polypeptide(L)'
;MKLLNEILGTRYPIIQGGMANIATGEFAAACSNAGALGIIGAGGMDADTLRENIRRCKQLTAKPFGVNIMLMHPQADEFAKIVVEEGVQVVTTGAGNPGKYVPMWKAAGIKVIPVVAAAIL
;
A
#
# COMPACT_ATOMS: atom_id res chain seq x y z
N MET A 1 -9.93 -15.52 -16.27
CA MET A 1 -9.82 -14.75 -15.00
C MET A 1 -8.34 -14.74 -14.56
N LYS A 2 -7.83 -13.57 -14.20
CA LYS A 2 -6.46 -13.47 -13.69
C LYS A 2 -6.40 -13.82 -12.22
N LEU A 3 -5.36 -14.54 -11.81
CA LEU A 3 -5.09 -14.80 -10.42
C LEU A 3 -4.51 -13.55 -9.74
N LEU A 4 -4.64 -13.47 -8.43
CA LEU A 4 -4.17 -12.31 -7.66
C LEU A 4 -2.68 -12.01 -7.91
N ASN A 5 -1.83 -13.04 -7.94
CA ASN A 5 -0.41 -12.87 -8.20
C ASN A 5 -0.12 -12.34 -9.61
N GLU A 6 -0.94 -12.67 -10.58
CA GLU A 6 -0.82 -12.11 -11.93
C GLU A 6 -1.18 -10.63 -11.96
N ILE A 7 -2.23 -10.24 -11.22
CA ILE A 7 -2.67 -8.84 -11.12
C ILE A 7 -1.61 -8.00 -10.40
N LEU A 8 -1.04 -8.51 -9.31
CA LEU A 8 -0.11 -7.79 -8.46
C LEU A 8 1.35 -7.86 -8.93
N GLY A 9 1.68 -8.82 -9.81
CA GLY A 9 3.05 -9.04 -10.23
C GLY A 9 3.92 -9.73 -9.18
N THR A 10 3.30 -10.47 -8.25
CA THR A 10 3.99 -11.22 -7.21
C THR A 10 4.15 -12.68 -7.59
N ARG A 11 5.04 -13.42 -6.89
CA ARG A 11 5.21 -14.84 -7.12
C ARG A 11 4.03 -15.66 -6.62
N TYR A 12 3.47 -15.27 -5.46
CA TYR A 12 2.37 -15.97 -4.81
C TYR A 12 1.16 -15.05 -4.67
N PRO A 13 -0.07 -15.60 -4.64
CA PRO A 13 -1.27 -14.80 -4.43
C PRO A 13 -1.49 -14.52 -2.94
N ILE A 14 -0.50 -13.88 -2.31
CA ILE A 14 -0.47 -13.60 -0.87
C ILE A 14 -0.19 -12.13 -0.68
N ILE A 15 -0.98 -11.47 0.17
CA ILE A 15 -0.78 -10.09 0.60
C ILE A 15 -0.48 -10.12 2.09
N GLN A 16 0.65 -9.53 2.49
CA GLN A 16 0.93 -9.31 3.90
C GLN A 16 0.13 -8.09 4.36
N GLY A 17 -0.68 -8.24 5.39
CA GLY A 17 -1.51 -7.14 5.90
C GLY A 17 -0.68 -6.01 6.49
N GLY A 18 -1.09 -4.77 6.25
CA GLY A 18 -0.47 -3.61 6.89
C GLY A 18 -0.77 -3.59 8.39
N MET A 19 0.27 -3.47 9.20
CA MET A 19 0.15 -3.45 10.66
C MET A 19 0.92 -2.25 11.20
N ALA A 20 0.21 -1.36 11.91
CA ALA A 20 0.83 -0.19 12.52
C ALA A 20 1.99 -0.60 13.44
N ASN A 21 3.10 0.12 13.38
CA ASN A 21 4.31 -0.09 14.16
C ASN A 21 5.08 -1.40 13.90
N ILE A 22 4.55 -2.28 13.05
CA ILE A 22 5.18 -3.56 12.69
C ILE A 22 5.57 -3.57 11.22
N ALA A 23 4.64 -3.23 10.34
CA ALA A 23 4.86 -3.28 8.89
C ALA A 23 5.57 -2.02 8.39
N THR A 24 6.88 -1.97 8.63
CA THR A 24 7.78 -0.92 8.15
C THR A 24 8.19 -1.17 6.69
N GLY A 25 8.96 -0.25 6.12
CA GLY A 25 9.53 -0.43 4.78
C GLY A 25 10.44 -1.66 4.70
N GLU A 26 11.23 -1.93 5.74
CA GLU A 26 12.08 -3.12 5.80
C GLU A 26 11.27 -4.41 5.86
N PHE A 27 10.23 -4.44 6.68
CA PHE A 27 9.35 -5.59 6.80
C PHE A 27 8.62 -5.87 5.48
N ALA A 28 8.06 -4.83 4.87
CA ALA A 28 7.36 -4.96 3.58
C ALA A 28 8.30 -5.45 2.48
N ALA A 29 9.53 -4.94 2.42
CA ALA A 29 10.52 -5.37 1.44
C ALA A 29 10.86 -6.85 1.62
N ALA A 30 11.01 -7.32 2.86
CA ALA A 30 11.28 -8.73 3.13
C ALA A 30 10.15 -9.63 2.64
N CYS A 31 8.90 -9.23 2.87
CA CYS A 31 7.73 -9.97 2.40
C CYS A 31 7.66 -9.98 0.86
N SER A 32 7.93 -8.85 0.22
CA SER A 32 7.94 -8.77 -1.24
C SER A 32 9.05 -9.61 -1.86
N ASN A 33 10.23 -9.59 -1.27
CA ASN A 33 11.35 -10.43 -1.73
C ASN A 33 11.07 -11.92 -1.56
N ALA A 34 10.25 -12.29 -0.57
CA ALA A 34 9.83 -13.68 -0.38
C ALA A 34 8.74 -14.14 -1.37
N GLY A 35 8.18 -13.24 -2.15
CA GLY A 35 7.20 -13.58 -3.19
C GLY A 35 5.77 -13.18 -2.90
N ALA A 36 5.48 -12.58 -1.74
CA ALA A 36 4.18 -12.00 -1.41
C ALA A 36 4.13 -10.52 -1.83
N LEU A 37 3.01 -9.85 -1.62
CA LEU A 37 2.95 -8.40 -1.67
C LEU A 37 3.17 -7.86 -0.26
N GLY A 38 4.30 -7.22 -0.02
CA GLY A 38 4.57 -6.53 1.23
C GLY A 38 3.79 -5.22 1.30
N ILE A 39 3.27 -4.88 2.47
CA ILE A 39 2.46 -3.67 2.68
C ILE A 39 3.03 -2.88 3.85
N ILE A 40 3.35 -1.60 3.61
CA ILE A 40 3.75 -0.68 4.67
C ILE A 40 2.49 -0.20 5.39
N GLY A 41 2.46 -0.32 6.72
CA GLY A 41 1.36 0.16 7.54
C GLY A 41 1.57 1.61 7.97
N ALA A 42 0.87 2.55 7.36
CA ALA A 42 1.05 3.98 7.59
C ALA A 42 0.34 4.51 8.84
N GLY A 43 -0.46 3.69 9.52
CA GLY A 43 -1.33 4.16 10.61
C GLY A 43 -0.62 4.82 11.78
N GLY A 44 0.61 4.42 12.09
CA GLY A 44 1.42 5.00 13.17
C GLY A 44 2.47 6.00 12.70
N MET A 45 2.42 6.45 11.45
CA MET A 45 3.43 7.30 10.84
C MET A 45 2.91 8.72 10.59
N ASP A 46 3.82 9.68 10.51
CA ASP A 46 3.56 10.97 9.87
C ASP A 46 4.00 10.89 8.39
N ALA A 47 3.77 12.00 7.65
CA ALA A 47 4.08 12.05 6.22
C ALA A 47 5.56 11.81 5.92
N ASP A 48 6.45 12.43 6.69
CA ASP A 48 7.89 12.28 6.49
C ASP A 48 8.36 10.85 6.76
N THR A 49 7.85 10.24 7.83
CA THR A 49 8.16 8.85 8.18
C THR A 49 7.66 7.88 7.12
N LEU A 50 6.46 8.10 6.58
CA LEU A 50 5.95 7.27 5.50
C LEU A 50 6.85 7.36 4.26
N ARG A 51 7.25 8.55 3.88
CA ARG A 51 8.13 8.75 2.72
C ARG A 51 9.47 8.04 2.91
N GLU A 52 10.06 8.14 4.10
CA GLU A 52 11.31 7.44 4.43
C GLU A 52 11.15 5.92 4.32
N ASN A 53 10.04 5.38 4.84
CA ASN A 53 9.77 3.94 4.77
C ASN A 53 9.57 3.46 3.33
N ILE A 54 8.88 4.24 2.50
CA ILE A 54 8.72 3.91 1.08
C ILE A 54 10.08 3.87 0.39
N ARG A 55 10.90 4.88 0.60
CA ARG A 55 12.24 4.96 0.00
C ARG A 55 13.14 3.83 0.47
N ARG A 56 13.07 3.50 1.76
CA ARG A 56 13.81 2.37 2.32
C ARG A 56 13.37 1.04 1.69
N CYS A 57 12.07 0.85 1.51
CA CYS A 57 11.54 -0.34 0.85
C CYS A 57 12.07 -0.45 -0.58
N LYS A 58 12.08 0.64 -1.33
CA LYS A 58 12.61 0.68 -2.71
C LYS A 58 14.09 0.33 -2.79
N GLN A 59 14.87 0.68 -1.75
CA GLN A 59 16.29 0.33 -1.69
C GLN A 59 16.49 -1.18 -1.46
N LEU A 60 15.59 -1.82 -0.75
CA LEU A 60 15.71 -3.21 -0.31
C LEU A 60 15.04 -4.22 -1.24
N THR A 61 14.15 -3.78 -2.12
CA THR A 61 13.47 -4.67 -3.05
C THR A 61 13.21 -3.99 -4.39
N ALA A 62 13.32 -4.77 -5.47
CA ALA A 62 12.84 -4.39 -6.80
C ALA A 62 11.43 -4.94 -7.08
N LYS A 63 10.86 -5.70 -6.13
CA LYS A 63 9.55 -6.32 -6.29
C LYS A 63 8.43 -5.35 -5.93
N PRO A 64 7.19 -5.60 -6.39
CA PRO A 64 6.03 -4.80 -6.01
C PRO A 64 5.80 -4.78 -4.51
N PHE A 65 5.39 -3.65 -3.99
CA PHE A 65 4.94 -3.49 -2.62
C PHE A 65 3.81 -2.46 -2.58
N GLY A 66 3.14 -2.37 -1.47
CA GLY A 66 2.04 -1.43 -1.30
C GLY A 66 2.11 -0.67 0.01
N VAL A 67 1.16 0.23 0.19
CA VAL A 67 0.98 1.02 1.40
C VAL A 67 -0.47 0.90 1.83
N ASN A 68 -0.69 0.65 3.12
CA ASN A 68 -2.03 0.71 3.70
C ASN A 68 -2.26 2.09 4.29
N ILE A 69 -3.33 2.74 3.86
CA ILE A 69 -3.74 4.05 4.36
C ILE A 69 -5.03 3.90 5.16
N MET A 70 -4.97 4.28 6.43
CA MET A 70 -6.16 4.42 7.25
C MET A 70 -6.79 5.78 6.91
N LEU A 71 -7.98 5.75 6.31
CA LEU A 71 -8.61 6.97 5.77
C LEU A 71 -9.03 7.98 6.84
N MET A 72 -9.13 7.55 8.08
CA MET A 72 -9.39 8.45 9.23
C MET A 72 -8.13 9.11 9.77
N HIS A 73 -6.95 8.77 9.25
CA HIS A 73 -5.70 9.38 9.71
C HIS A 73 -5.69 10.88 9.37
N PRO A 74 -5.23 11.75 10.30
CA PRO A 74 -5.21 13.20 10.06
C PRO A 74 -4.44 13.62 8.80
N GLN A 75 -3.43 12.85 8.41
CA GLN A 75 -2.59 13.13 7.23
C GLN A 75 -2.94 12.25 6.02
N ALA A 76 -4.15 11.69 5.97
CA ALA A 76 -4.55 10.81 4.86
C ALA A 76 -4.41 11.49 3.49
N ASP A 77 -4.75 12.77 3.39
CA ASP A 77 -4.61 13.52 2.13
C ASP A 77 -3.14 13.59 1.69
N GLU A 78 -2.23 13.81 2.62
CA GLU A 78 -0.79 13.84 2.34
C GLU A 78 -0.27 12.46 1.96
N PHE A 79 -0.69 11.41 2.66
CA PHE A 79 -0.33 10.04 2.33
C PHE A 79 -0.78 9.66 0.92
N ALA A 80 -1.99 10.08 0.54
CA ALA A 80 -2.52 9.81 -0.79
C ALA A 80 -1.66 10.41 -1.91
N LYS A 81 -1.08 11.58 -1.66
CA LYS A 81 -0.15 12.23 -2.61
C LYS A 81 1.22 11.56 -2.62
N ILE A 82 1.73 11.20 -1.45
CA ILE A 82 3.06 10.58 -1.31
C ILE A 82 3.14 9.27 -2.08
N VAL A 83 2.11 8.43 -2.01
CA VAL A 83 2.13 7.15 -2.74
C VAL A 83 2.18 7.35 -4.25
N VAL A 84 1.58 8.42 -4.77
CA VAL A 84 1.68 8.78 -6.19
C VAL A 84 3.10 9.28 -6.51
N GLU A 85 3.60 10.22 -5.73
CA GLU A 85 4.91 10.83 -5.94
C GLU A 85 6.04 9.81 -5.88
N GLU A 86 5.96 8.87 -4.96
CA GLU A 86 7.00 7.85 -4.76
C GLU A 86 6.81 6.60 -5.64
N GLY A 87 5.77 6.56 -6.47
CA GLY A 87 5.57 5.47 -7.43
C GLY A 87 5.19 4.13 -6.80
N VAL A 88 4.44 4.15 -5.71
CA VAL A 88 3.94 2.92 -5.06
C VAL A 88 2.94 2.22 -6.00
N GLN A 89 3.03 0.91 -6.13
CA GLN A 89 2.22 0.16 -7.10
C GLN A 89 0.82 -0.20 -6.59
N VAL A 90 0.67 -0.40 -5.28
CA VAL A 90 -0.59 -0.86 -4.69
C VAL A 90 -0.90 -0.05 -3.43
N VAL A 91 -2.16 0.33 -3.26
CA VAL A 91 -2.66 0.95 -2.04
C VAL A 91 -3.82 0.12 -1.51
N THR A 92 -3.75 -0.25 -0.24
CA THR A 92 -4.90 -0.79 0.50
C THR A 92 -5.46 0.31 1.39
N THR A 93 -6.76 0.32 1.63
CA THR A 93 -7.40 1.32 2.48
C THR A 93 -8.28 0.66 3.53
N GLY A 94 -8.41 1.32 4.67
CA GLY A 94 -9.33 0.94 5.73
C GLY A 94 -9.96 2.16 6.38
N ALA A 95 -10.96 1.94 7.21
CA ALA A 95 -11.62 2.96 8.02
C ALA A 95 -12.21 4.11 7.19
N GLY A 96 -12.94 3.78 6.13
CA GLY A 96 -13.66 4.78 5.35
C GLY A 96 -13.83 4.42 3.88
N ASN A 97 -14.32 5.38 3.10
CA ASN A 97 -14.55 5.25 1.68
C ASN A 97 -13.40 5.91 0.90
N PRO A 98 -12.66 5.19 0.06
CA PRO A 98 -11.53 5.75 -0.68
C PRO A 98 -11.94 6.55 -1.93
N GLY A 99 -13.21 6.72 -2.21
CA GLY A 99 -13.72 7.33 -3.44
C GLY A 99 -13.11 8.69 -3.77
N LYS A 100 -12.73 9.47 -2.74
CA LYS A 100 -12.07 10.77 -2.92
C LYS A 100 -10.72 10.65 -3.62
N TYR A 101 -9.97 9.57 -3.40
CA TYR A 101 -8.61 9.40 -3.91
C TYR A 101 -8.51 8.48 -5.12
N VAL A 102 -9.49 7.63 -5.34
CA VAL A 102 -9.45 6.60 -6.39
C VAL A 102 -9.14 7.16 -7.77
N PRO A 103 -9.76 8.28 -8.23
CA PRO A 103 -9.43 8.82 -9.55
C PRO A 103 -7.95 9.20 -9.70
N MET A 104 -7.36 9.82 -8.69
CA MET A 104 -5.95 10.20 -8.68
C MET A 104 -5.05 8.97 -8.72
N TRP A 105 -5.34 7.97 -7.90
CA TRP A 105 -4.55 6.75 -7.86
C TRP A 105 -4.64 5.95 -9.14
N LYS A 106 -5.82 5.82 -9.72
CA LYS A 106 -6.00 5.14 -11.00
C LYS A 106 -5.27 5.84 -12.14
N ALA A 107 -5.31 7.16 -12.17
CA ALA A 107 -4.57 7.94 -13.17
C ALA A 107 -3.06 7.73 -13.05
N ALA A 108 -2.55 7.44 -11.85
CA ALA A 108 -1.15 7.13 -11.60
C ALA A 108 -0.80 5.65 -11.84
N GLY A 109 -1.76 4.82 -12.21
CA GLY A 109 -1.54 3.38 -12.41
C GLY A 109 -1.49 2.56 -11.14
N ILE A 110 -1.91 3.11 -10.01
CA ILE A 110 -1.93 2.40 -8.73
C ILE A 110 -3.14 1.47 -8.66
N LYS A 111 -2.91 0.24 -8.21
CA LYS A 111 -3.99 -0.71 -7.91
C LYS A 111 -4.52 -0.44 -6.52
N VAL A 112 -5.83 -0.26 -6.40
CA VAL A 112 -6.49 0.08 -5.13
C VAL A 112 -7.28 -1.12 -4.64
N ILE A 113 -7.02 -1.52 -3.39
CA ILE A 113 -7.70 -2.66 -2.75
C ILE A 113 -8.34 -2.15 -1.45
N PRO A 114 -9.59 -1.69 -1.49
CA PRO A 114 -10.28 -1.24 -0.28
C PRO A 114 -10.61 -2.40 0.65
N VAL A 115 -10.41 -2.21 1.94
CA VAL A 115 -10.93 -3.11 2.95
C VAL A 115 -12.31 -2.61 3.35
N VAL A 116 -13.31 -3.45 3.15
CA VAL A 116 -14.72 -3.07 3.33
C VAL A 116 -15.47 -4.11 4.17
N ALA A 117 -16.55 -3.69 4.80
CA ALA A 117 -17.37 -4.57 5.64
C ALA A 117 -18.25 -5.53 4.82
N ALA A 118 -18.59 -5.18 3.58
CA ALA A 118 -19.43 -5.99 2.71
C ALA A 118 -19.08 -5.73 1.24
N ALA A 119 -19.31 -6.73 0.39
CA ALA A 119 -18.97 -6.65 -1.03
C ALA A 119 -19.74 -5.55 -1.77
N ILE A 120 -20.89 -5.13 -1.26
CA ILE A 120 -21.70 -4.07 -1.86
C ILE A 120 -21.13 -2.66 -1.59
N LEU A 121 -20.25 -2.53 -0.63
CA LEU A 121 -19.63 -1.26 -0.29
C LEU A 121 -18.36 -1.06 -1.12
#